data_5e52c77ad3cc66ddd88ba17405d30754
#
_entry.id   5e52c77ad3cc66ddd88ba17405d30754
#
_cell.length_a   1.000
_cell.length_b   1.000
_cell.length_c   1.000
_cell.angle_alpha   90.00
_cell.angle_beta   90.00
_cell.angle_gamma   90.00
#
_symmetry.space_group_name_H-M   'P 1'
#
loop_
_entity.id
_entity.type
_entity.pdbx_description
1 polymer ?
#
loop_
_entity_poly.entity_id
_entity_poly.type
_entity_poly.pdbx_seq_one_letter_code
_entity_poly.pdbx_strand_id
1 'polypeptide(L)'
;MPNDSYLQSDELIDTSLNEGVCMFSFRPDHYSLFCKLKKLVDNECFHLDHLDISTEVIDINPQHYTAWYFRRQIIKINYIENENKDRMEFLMDELRFVRCICERAPKCYQSWWHMRVIREWLGFDADELNFVNRQIENDAKNMYVWNHRTWFIRKYSTAESSLFVKELDFISKVIKADCRNNSAWCYRHFIFSNLKKMEMLKEQNILEEVEYIIDWLMFAPHNDSIWNYIISFFSKILVSEHLNGKELINNMSFEHAPKNFKDVIDEIYGDHRDSCHQVVYIKACMAYEEGDKNFASSEFERLQVIDPVRRFYWKWMANNLKY
;
A
#
# COMPACT_ATOMS: atom_id res chain seq x y z
N MET A 1 -40.96 -13.32 19.94
CA MET A 1 -40.74 -11.93 20.32
C MET A 1 -39.78 -11.92 21.51
N PRO A 2 -38.51 -11.56 21.33
CA PRO A 2 -37.63 -11.31 22.47
C PRO A 2 -37.96 -9.91 23.06
N ASN A 3 -37.99 -9.85 24.37
CA ASN A 3 -38.43 -8.73 25.18
C ASN A 3 -37.66 -7.42 24.89
N ASP A 4 -38.38 -6.36 24.57
CA ASP A 4 -37.91 -4.97 24.51
C ASP A 4 -37.49 -4.36 25.87
N SER A 5 -37.29 -5.20 26.89
CA SER A 5 -36.97 -4.75 28.26
C SER A 5 -35.49 -4.35 28.46
N TYR A 6 -34.63 -4.46 27.43
CA TYR A 6 -33.21 -4.15 27.54
C TYR A 6 -32.85 -2.66 27.35
N LEU A 7 -33.84 -1.81 26.98
CA LEU A 7 -33.59 -0.39 26.73
C LEU A 7 -34.12 0.57 27.81
N GLN A 8 -34.75 0.04 28.88
CA GLN A 8 -35.30 0.86 29.96
C GLN A 8 -34.65 0.50 31.29
N SER A 9 -33.42 0.92 31.50
CA SER A 9 -32.92 1.18 32.83
C SER A 9 -31.74 2.15 32.74
N ASP A 10 -31.92 3.34 33.29
CA ASP A 10 -30.84 4.24 33.71
C ASP A 10 -30.02 3.60 34.88
N GLU A 11 -29.84 2.27 34.80
CA GLU A 11 -29.13 1.51 35.82
C GLU A 11 -27.63 1.69 35.63
N LEU A 12 -27.12 2.51 36.55
CA LEU A 12 -25.76 2.43 37.08
C LEU A 12 -24.67 2.13 36.04
N ILE A 13 -24.03 3.20 35.64
CA ILE A 13 -22.68 3.13 35.07
C ILE A 13 -21.91 2.15 35.92
N ASP A 14 -21.65 0.94 35.42
CA ASP A 14 -20.82 -0.05 36.08
C ASP A 14 -19.40 0.50 36.18
N THR A 15 -19.10 1.07 37.31
CA THR A 15 -17.76 1.61 37.62
C THR A 15 -16.73 0.52 37.85
N SER A 16 -17.13 -0.76 37.92
CA SER A 16 -16.21 -1.90 38.11
C SER A 16 -15.25 -2.12 36.95
N LEU A 17 -15.55 -1.57 35.74
CA LEU A 17 -14.63 -1.56 34.62
C LEU A 17 -13.44 -0.57 34.77
N ASN A 18 -13.44 0.21 35.87
CA ASN A 18 -12.45 1.27 36.12
C ASN A 18 -11.35 0.89 37.15
N GLU A 19 -11.24 -0.37 37.54
CA GLU A 19 -10.18 -0.82 38.46
C GLU A 19 -8.84 -1.14 37.73
N GLY A 20 -8.54 -0.48 36.62
CA GLY A 20 -7.29 -0.62 35.88
C GLY A 20 -6.23 0.40 36.28
N VAL A 21 -4.97 0.04 36.03
CA VAL A 21 -3.79 0.91 36.25
C VAL A 21 -3.84 2.21 35.43
N CYS A 22 -4.63 2.23 34.34
CA CYS A 22 -4.90 3.41 33.49
C CYS A 22 -6.40 3.55 33.24
N MET A 23 -6.95 4.70 33.63
CA MET A 23 -8.33 5.09 33.36
C MET A 23 -8.37 6.02 32.14
N PHE A 24 -9.18 5.68 31.13
CA PHE A 24 -9.51 6.61 30.05
C PHE A 24 -10.68 7.50 30.51
N SER A 25 -10.48 8.82 30.52
CA SER A 25 -11.56 9.77 30.75
C SER A 25 -12.36 9.96 29.48
N PHE A 26 -13.59 9.45 29.45
CA PHE A 26 -14.56 9.71 28.39
C PHE A 26 -15.57 10.77 28.83
N ARG A 27 -16.13 11.51 27.87
CA ARG A 27 -17.33 12.28 28.12
C ARG A 27 -18.45 11.31 28.54
N PRO A 28 -19.33 11.69 29.51
CA PRO A 28 -20.37 10.77 30.00
C PRO A 28 -21.33 10.26 28.91
N ASP A 29 -21.68 11.14 27.95
CA ASP A 29 -22.51 10.79 26.80
C ASP A 29 -21.84 9.74 25.90
N HIS A 30 -20.56 9.91 25.58
CA HIS A 30 -19.79 8.95 24.79
C HIS A 30 -19.64 7.62 25.53
N TYR A 31 -19.37 7.66 26.85
CA TYR A 31 -19.23 6.44 27.63
C TYR A 31 -20.51 5.62 27.66
N SER A 32 -21.66 6.26 27.87
CA SER A 32 -22.98 5.60 27.82
C SER A 32 -23.21 4.90 26.49
N LEU A 33 -22.91 5.57 25.36
CA LEU A 33 -23.05 5.00 24.02
C LEU A 33 -22.13 3.79 23.79
N PHE A 34 -20.86 3.86 24.23
CA PHE A 34 -19.92 2.75 24.13
C PHE A 34 -20.35 1.55 24.97
N CYS A 35 -20.91 1.78 26.17
CA CYS A 35 -21.47 0.72 27.01
C CYS A 35 -22.70 0.06 26.35
N LYS A 36 -23.58 0.85 25.72
CA LYS A 36 -24.73 0.31 24.95
C LYS A 36 -24.23 -0.59 23.81
N LEU A 37 -23.30 -0.09 22.99
CA LEU A 37 -22.70 -0.87 21.92
C LEU A 37 -22.09 -2.17 22.44
N LYS A 38 -21.31 -2.10 23.54
CA LYS A 38 -20.70 -3.28 24.14
C LYS A 38 -21.74 -4.33 24.57
N LYS A 39 -22.80 -3.90 25.26
CA LYS A 39 -23.88 -4.81 25.66
C LYS A 39 -24.55 -5.49 24.46
N LEU A 40 -24.77 -4.77 23.37
CA LEU A 40 -25.35 -5.35 22.13
C LEU A 40 -24.42 -6.37 21.47
N VAL A 41 -23.12 -6.10 21.45
CA VAL A 41 -22.10 -7.02 20.92
C VAL A 41 -22.00 -8.26 21.81
N ASP A 42 -21.92 -8.12 23.13
CA ASP A 42 -21.79 -9.22 24.08
C ASP A 42 -23.02 -10.16 24.05
N ASN A 43 -24.20 -9.61 23.72
CA ASN A 43 -25.45 -10.39 23.58
C ASN A 43 -25.76 -10.81 22.12
N GLU A 44 -24.85 -10.54 21.17
CA GLU A 44 -25.01 -10.88 19.74
C GLU A 44 -26.30 -10.30 19.13
N CYS A 45 -26.74 -9.13 19.57
CA CYS A 45 -27.96 -8.47 19.11
C CYS A 45 -27.77 -7.73 17.78
N PHE A 46 -27.61 -8.46 16.67
CA PHE A 46 -27.31 -7.90 15.35
C PHE A 46 -28.58 -7.57 14.53
N HIS A 47 -29.52 -6.80 15.14
CA HIS A 47 -30.72 -6.33 14.46
C HIS A 47 -30.48 -5.02 13.71
N LEU A 48 -31.25 -4.79 12.64
CA LEU A 48 -31.17 -3.55 11.83
C LEU A 48 -31.41 -2.28 12.64
N ASP A 49 -32.32 -2.34 13.64
CA ASP A 49 -32.66 -1.21 14.52
C ASP A 49 -31.44 -0.69 15.33
N HIS A 50 -30.38 -1.47 15.41
CA HIS A 50 -29.15 -1.12 16.11
C HIS A 50 -28.06 -0.53 15.19
N LEU A 51 -28.34 -0.37 13.91
CA LEU A 51 -27.38 0.17 12.94
C LEU A 51 -26.95 1.59 13.30
N ASP A 52 -27.90 2.41 13.79
CA ASP A 52 -27.68 3.81 14.17
C ASP A 52 -26.68 3.94 15.31
N ILE A 53 -26.70 3.03 16.29
CA ILE A 53 -25.72 3.04 17.39
C ILE A 53 -24.30 2.91 16.86
N SER A 54 -24.09 2.05 15.84
CA SER A 54 -22.78 1.93 15.22
C SER A 54 -22.39 3.20 14.46
N THR A 55 -23.34 3.87 13.82
CA THR A 55 -23.14 5.15 13.12
C THR A 55 -22.69 6.23 14.10
N GLU A 56 -23.41 6.43 15.21
CA GLU A 56 -23.08 7.41 16.22
C GLU A 56 -21.67 7.18 16.81
N VAL A 57 -21.32 5.91 17.12
CA VAL A 57 -19.99 5.59 17.65
C VAL A 57 -18.89 5.86 16.62
N ILE A 58 -19.13 5.54 15.33
CA ILE A 58 -18.19 5.80 14.24
C ILE A 58 -18.03 7.32 14.00
N ASP A 59 -19.08 8.08 14.16
CA ASP A 59 -19.03 9.55 14.03
C ASP A 59 -18.20 10.20 15.13
N ILE A 60 -18.29 9.68 16.37
CA ILE A 60 -17.46 10.12 17.48
C ILE A 60 -16.00 9.67 17.28
N ASN A 61 -15.80 8.42 16.90
CA ASN A 61 -14.49 7.83 16.73
C ASN A 61 -14.46 6.87 15.53
N PRO A 62 -14.06 7.34 14.33
CA PRO A 62 -13.97 6.50 13.14
C PRO A 62 -13.00 5.31 13.28
N GLN A 63 -12.12 5.32 14.28
CA GLN A 63 -11.18 4.23 14.55
C GLN A 63 -11.74 3.17 15.52
N HIS A 64 -12.99 3.31 15.95
CA HIS A 64 -13.60 2.38 16.92
C HIS A 64 -13.86 1.01 16.28
N TYR A 65 -12.92 0.09 16.46
CA TYR A 65 -12.93 -1.24 15.82
C TYR A 65 -14.24 -2.02 16.01
N THR A 66 -14.74 -2.07 17.27
CA THR A 66 -15.95 -2.83 17.65
C THR A 66 -17.20 -2.30 16.93
N ALA A 67 -17.31 -0.98 16.71
CA ALA A 67 -18.44 -0.39 16.00
C ALA A 67 -18.50 -0.86 14.53
N TRP A 68 -17.35 -0.90 13.86
CA TRP A 68 -17.25 -1.41 12.50
C TRP A 68 -17.50 -2.92 12.41
N TYR A 69 -17.01 -3.69 13.40
CA TYR A 69 -17.32 -5.12 13.50
C TYR A 69 -18.82 -5.33 13.64
N PHE A 70 -19.45 -4.67 14.61
CA PHE A 70 -20.86 -4.78 14.90
C PHE A 70 -21.71 -4.41 13.66
N ARG A 71 -21.40 -3.29 12.99
CA ARG A 71 -22.05 -2.86 11.76
C ARG A 71 -21.96 -3.93 10.67
N ARG A 72 -20.78 -4.52 10.45
CA ARG A 72 -20.61 -5.61 9.45
C ARG A 72 -21.43 -6.85 9.80
N GLN A 73 -21.55 -7.22 11.08
CA GLN A 73 -22.37 -8.36 11.47
C GLN A 73 -23.85 -8.11 11.18
N ILE A 74 -24.36 -6.91 11.51
CA ILE A 74 -25.74 -6.53 11.18
C ILE A 74 -25.99 -6.65 9.67
N ILE A 75 -25.11 -6.05 8.86
CA ILE A 75 -25.28 -6.07 7.40
C ILE A 75 -25.18 -7.50 6.86
N LYS A 76 -24.21 -8.27 7.33
CA LYS A 76 -23.99 -9.66 6.88
C LYS A 76 -25.24 -10.51 7.13
N ILE A 77 -25.76 -10.51 8.34
CA ILE A 77 -26.91 -11.34 8.72
C ILE A 77 -28.17 -10.89 7.98
N ASN A 78 -28.44 -9.59 7.91
CA ASN A 78 -29.74 -9.10 7.42
C ASN A 78 -29.80 -8.95 5.88
N TYR A 79 -28.68 -8.76 5.19
CA TYR A 79 -28.67 -8.51 3.75
C TYR A 79 -27.91 -9.53 2.93
N ILE A 80 -26.89 -10.20 3.50
CA ILE A 80 -26.07 -11.12 2.74
C ILE A 80 -26.55 -12.56 2.92
N GLU A 81 -26.69 -13.03 4.17
CA GLU A 81 -27.10 -14.41 4.47
C GLU A 81 -28.58 -14.65 4.21
N ASN A 82 -29.43 -13.63 4.40
CA ASN A 82 -30.88 -13.72 4.18
C ASN A 82 -31.32 -13.38 2.73
N GLU A 83 -30.38 -13.14 1.81
CA GLU A 83 -30.65 -12.81 0.39
C GLU A 83 -31.74 -11.73 0.22
N ASN A 84 -31.68 -10.68 1.04
CA ASN A 84 -32.65 -9.60 1.05
C ASN A 84 -32.76 -8.92 -0.33
N LYS A 85 -34.01 -8.67 -0.79
CA LYS A 85 -34.26 -8.07 -2.11
C LYS A 85 -33.68 -6.65 -2.25
N ASP A 86 -33.64 -5.90 -1.15
CA ASP A 86 -33.15 -4.51 -1.10
C ASP A 86 -31.63 -4.46 -0.88
N ARG A 87 -30.96 -5.61 -0.93
CA ARG A 87 -29.52 -5.75 -0.68
C ARG A 87 -28.66 -4.78 -1.49
N MET A 88 -28.92 -4.67 -2.78
CA MET A 88 -28.08 -3.84 -3.67
C MET A 88 -28.23 -2.37 -3.34
N GLU A 89 -29.45 -1.88 -3.13
CA GLU A 89 -29.71 -0.49 -2.74
C GLU A 89 -29.04 -0.17 -1.40
N PHE A 90 -29.28 -1.01 -0.40
CA PHE A 90 -28.66 -0.84 0.91
C PHE A 90 -27.12 -0.82 0.85
N LEU A 91 -26.51 -1.75 0.13
CA LEU A 91 -25.04 -1.80 0.00
C LEU A 91 -24.47 -0.58 -0.75
N MET A 92 -25.22 0.00 -1.69
CA MET A 92 -24.82 1.24 -2.35
C MET A 92 -24.89 2.43 -1.40
N ASP A 93 -25.91 2.50 -0.53
CA ASP A 93 -26.01 3.50 0.52
C ASP A 93 -24.88 3.36 1.55
N GLU A 94 -24.60 2.13 1.95
CA GLU A 94 -23.48 1.83 2.83
C GLU A 94 -22.12 2.20 2.23
N LEU A 95 -21.95 1.98 0.93
CA LEU A 95 -20.74 2.42 0.23
C LEU A 95 -20.62 3.96 0.24
N ARG A 96 -21.74 4.69 0.04
CA ARG A 96 -21.74 6.15 0.16
C ARG A 96 -21.37 6.61 1.57
N PHE A 97 -21.95 5.98 2.60
CA PHE A 97 -21.62 6.25 3.99
C PHE A 97 -20.13 6.07 4.27
N VAL A 98 -19.55 4.90 3.94
CA VAL A 98 -18.14 4.64 4.25
C VAL A 98 -17.19 5.52 3.44
N ARG A 99 -17.53 5.90 2.21
CA ARG A 99 -16.76 6.87 1.41
C ARG A 99 -16.70 8.23 2.10
N CYS A 100 -17.82 8.74 2.64
CA CYS A 100 -17.81 9.97 3.45
C CYS A 100 -16.89 9.87 4.67
N ILE A 101 -16.86 8.72 5.35
CA ILE A 101 -15.93 8.50 6.46
C ILE A 101 -14.49 8.48 5.99
N CYS A 102 -14.18 7.83 4.85
CA CYS A 102 -12.82 7.82 4.27
C CYS A 102 -12.35 9.22 3.86
N GLU A 103 -13.25 10.09 3.40
CA GLU A 103 -12.93 11.49 3.06
C GLU A 103 -12.67 12.33 4.31
N ARG A 104 -13.46 12.16 5.37
CA ARG A 104 -13.33 12.86 6.65
C ARG A 104 -12.14 12.36 7.48
N ALA A 105 -11.88 11.06 7.47
CA ALA A 105 -10.82 10.38 8.21
C ALA A 105 -9.96 9.49 7.28
N PRO A 106 -9.17 10.08 6.35
CA PRO A 106 -8.53 9.34 5.26
C PRO A 106 -7.43 8.36 5.71
N LYS A 107 -7.00 8.46 6.97
CA LYS A 107 -5.99 7.57 7.58
C LYS A 107 -6.60 6.59 8.59
N CYS A 108 -7.90 6.31 8.45
CA CYS A 108 -8.61 5.34 9.29
C CYS A 108 -8.60 3.96 8.61
N TYR A 109 -7.83 3.01 9.17
CA TYR A 109 -7.77 1.63 8.66
C TYR A 109 -9.16 0.97 8.59
N GLN A 110 -9.99 1.17 9.60
CA GLN A 110 -11.28 0.48 9.75
C GLN A 110 -12.27 0.86 8.65
N SER A 111 -12.33 2.15 8.26
CA SER A 111 -13.20 2.59 7.17
C SER A 111 -12.76 2.02 5.82
N TRP A 112 -11.45 2.02 5.52
CA TRP A 112 -10.93 1.42 4.30
C TRP A 112 -11.15 -0.10 4.26
N TRP A 113 -11.01 -0.78 5.40
CA TRP A 113 -11.32 -2.20 5.49
C TRP A 113 -12.81 -2.46 5.28
N HIS A 114 -13.69 -1.69 5.91
CA HIS A 114 -15.14 -1.81 5.73
C HIS A 114 -15.53 -1.57 4.27
N MET A 115 -14.97 -0.56 3.62
CA MET A 115 -15.20 -0.28 2.21
C MET A 115 -14.81 -1.48 1.31
N ARG A 116 -13.71 -2.17 1.61
CA ARG A 116 -13.34 -3.42 0.89
C ARG A 116 -14.42 -4.48 1.03
N VAL A 117 -14.90 -4.71 2.24
CA VAL A 117 -15.95 -5.72 2.50
C VAL A 117 -17.23 -5.39 1.74
N ILE A 118 -17.67 -4.12 1.78
CA ILE A 118 -18.87 -3.69 1.04
C ILE A 118 -18.64 -3.85 -0.47
N ARG A 119 -17.48 -3.48 -0.99
CA ARG A 119 -17.13 -3.68 -2.41
C ARG A 119 -17.07 -5.16 -2.80
N GLU A 120 -16.61 -6.05 -1.92
CA GLU A 120 -16.66 -7.50 -2.16
C GLU A 120 -18.09 -8.03 -2.28
N TRP A 121 -19.01 -7.52 -1.48
CA TRP A 121 -20.43 -7.89 -1.54
C TRP A 121 -21.15 -7.30 -2.76
N LEU A 122 -20.75 -6.12 -3.22
CA LEU A 122 -21.28 -5.47 -4.44
C LEU A 122 -20.69 -6.06 -5.72
N GLY A 123 -19.43 -6.52 -5.69
CA GLY A 123 -18.69 -6.97 -6.88
C GLY A 123 -17.87 -5.86 -7.55
N PHE A 124 -17.40 -6.15 -8.77
CA PHE A 124 -16.59 -5.22 -9.56
C PHE A 124 -17.39 -4.01 -10.03
N ASP A 125 -16.78 -2.85 -9.90
CA ASP A 125 -17.28 -1.61 -10.49
C ASP A 125 -16.08 -0.65 -10.70
N ALA A 126 -15.88 -0.24 -11.95
CA ALA A 126 -14.76 0.62 -12.33
C ALA A 126 -14.83 2.02 -11.68
N ASP A 127 -16.01 2.49 -11.24
CA ASP A 127 -16.16 3.78 -10.54
C ASP A 127 -15.39 3.83 -9.22
N GLU A 128 -15.07 2.68 -8.63
CA GLU A 128 -14.20 2.62 -7.46
C GLU A 128 -12.86 3.31 -7.69
N LEU A 129 -12.27 3.14 -8.88
CA LEU A 129 -11.01 3.79 -9.24
C LEU A 129 -11.14 5.31 -9.34
N ASN A 130 -12.31 5.83 -9.74
CA ASN A 130 -12.55 7.28 -9.76
C ASN A 130 -12.55 7.87 -8.34
N PHE A 131 -13.16 7.17 -7.38
CA PHE A 131 -13.09 7.56 -5.97
C PHE A 131 -11.64 7.54 -5.46
N VAL A 132 -10.93 6.46 -5.71
CA VAL A 132 -9.53 6.30 -5.28
C VAL A 132 -8.60 7.33 -5.93
N ASN A 133 -8.82 7.70 -7.20
CA ASN A 133 -8.06 8.74 -7.88
C ASN A 133 -8.18 10.08 -7.16
N ARG A 134 -9.41 10.51 -6.81
CA ARG A 134 -9.62 11.75 -6.04
C ARG A 134 -8.91 11.73 -4.68
N GLN A 135 -8.90 10.57 -4.00
CA GLN A 135 -8.20 10.45 -2.73
C GLN A 135 -6.66 10.53 -2.89
N ILE A 136 -6.09 10.01 -4.00
CA ILE A 136 -4.67 10.17 -4.33
C ILE A 136 -4.34 11.63 -4.69
N GLU A 137 -5.22 12.33 -5.39
CA GLU A 137 -5.07 13.76 -5.68
C GLU A 137 -5.05 14.60 -4.39
N ASN A 138 -5.86 14.24 -3.39
CA ASN A 138 -5.90 14.93 -2.10
C ASN A 138 -4.67 14.65 -1.21
N ASP A 139 -4.21 13.38 -1.15
CA ASP A 139 -3.01 12.96 -0.42
C ASP A 139 -2.29 11.85 -1.21
N ALA A 140 -1.38 12.26 -2.10
CA ALA A 140 -0.65 11.39 -3.00
C ALA A 140 0.28 10.37 -2.29
N LYS A 141 0.46 10.49 -0.97
CA LYS A 141 1.30 9.60 -0.15
C LYS A 141 0.50 8.82 0.91
N ASN A 142 -0.83 8.86 0.82
CA ASN A 142 -1.68 8.11 1.75
C ASN A 142 -1.61 6.61 1.51
N MET A 143 -0.94 5.90 2.42
CA MET A 143 -0.75 4.45 2.32
C MET A 143 -2.05 3.65 2.29
N TYR A 144 -3.14 4.14 2.93
CA TYR A 144 -4.42 3.43 2.96
C TYR A 144 -5.08 3.43 1.58
N VAL A 145 -5.01 4.55 0.89
CA VAL A 145 -5.51 4.70 -0.49
C VAL A 145 -4.76 3.78 -1.44
N TRP A 146 -3.42 3.80 -1.40
CA TRP A 146 -2.60 2.93 -2.24
C TRP A 146 -2.81 1.44 -1.94
N ASN A 147 -2.97 1.08 -0.67
CA ASN A 147 -3.30 -0.29 -0.28
C ASN A 147 -4.68 -0.72 -0.78
N HIS A 148 -5.68 0.17 -0.74
CA HIS A 148 -7.00 -0.11 -1.27
C HIS A 148 -6.96 -0.30 -2.80
N ARG A 149 -6.28 0.61 -3.53
CA ARG A 149 -6.08 0.47 -4.98
C ARG A 149 -5.40 -0.84 -5.35
N THR A 150 -4.30 -1.16 -4.67
CA THR A 150 -3.56 -2.41 -4.88
C THR A 150 -4.44 -3.64 -4.66
N TRP A 151 -5.24 -3.64 -3.59
CA TRP A 151 -6.19 -4.71 -3.32
C TRP A 151 -7.24 -4.81 -4.43
N PHE A 152 -7.83 -3.70 -4.86
CA PHE A 152 -8.87 -3.69 -5.89
C PHE A 152 -8.36 -4.23 -7.22
N ILE A 153 -7.23 -3.74 -7.69
CA ILE A 153 -6.62 -4.22 -8.93
C ILE A 153 -6.27 -5.70 -8.83
N ARG A 154 -5.66 -6.16 -7.73
CA ARG A 154 -5.33 -7.58 -7.55
C ARG A 154 -6.57 -8.48 -7.53
N LYS A 155 -7.65 -8.02 -6.93
CA LYS A 155 -8.90 -8.78 -6.82
C LYS A 155 -9.59 -8.97 -8.16
N TYR A 156 -9.60 -7.94 -9.00
CA TYR A 156 -10.44 -7.90 -10.19
C TYR A 156 -9.69 -7.96 -11.53
N SER A 157 -8.38 -7.92 -11.54
CA SER A 157 -7.57 -7.95 -12.78
C SER A 157 -7.65 -9.29 -13.54
N THR A 158 -7.97 -10.38 -12.88
CA THR A 158 -8.20 -11.67 -13.54
C THR A 158 -9.47 -11.69 -14.38
N ALA A 159 -10.47 -10.89 -13.99
CA ALA A 159 -11.72 -10.74 -14.73
C ALA A 159 -11.61 -9.72 -15.87
N GLU A 160 -10.69 -8.73 -15.76
CA GLU A 160 -10.50 -7.67 -16.74
C GLU A 160 -9.00 -7.38 -16.93
N SER A 161 -8.40 -8.06 -17.92
CA SER A 161 -6.96 -7.93 -18.22
C SER A 161 -6.54 -6.52 -18.67
N SER A 162 -7.48 -5.72 -19.19
CA SER A 162 -7.24 -4.33 -19.60
C SER A 162 -6.92 -3.38 -18.43
N LEU A 163 -7.22 -3.78 -17.17
CA LEU A 163 -6.97 -2.96 -16.00
C LEU A 163 -5.49 -2.58 -15.86
N PHE A 164 -4.57 -3.51 -16.06
CA PHE A 164 -3.14 -3.22 -15.91
C PHE A 164 -2.63 -2.17 -16.89
N VAL A 165 -3.13 -2.17 -18.13
CA VAL A 165 -2.75 -1.15 -19.13
C VAL A 165 -3.25 0.23 -18.69
N LYS A 166 -4.50 0.32 -18.26
CA LYS A 166 -5.08 1.57 -17.71
C LYS A 166 -4.31 2.05 -16.47
N GLU A 167 -3.84 1.13 -15.64
CA GLU A 167 -3.06 1.45 -14.44
C GLU A 167 -1.66 1.97 -14.77
N LEU A 168 -1.00 1.49 -15.84
CA LEU A 168 0.28 2.04 -16.30
C LEU A 168 0.12 3.49 -16.78
N ASP A 169 -0.95 3.80 -17.50
CA ASP A 169 -1.25 5.18 -17.93
C ASP A 169 -1.52 6.08 -16.72
N PHE A 170 -2.33 5.60 -15.77
CA PHE A 170 -2.62 6.34 -14.55
C PHE A 170 -1.36 6.64 -13.77
N ILE A 171 -0.54 5.62 -13.47
CA ILE A 171 0.65 5.80 -12.64
C ILE A 171 1.72 6.67 -13.32
N SER A 172 1.81 6.63 -14.64
CA SER A 172 2.70 7.51 -15.41
C SER A 172 2.30 8.99 -15.24
N LYS A 173 1.00 9.30 -15.19
CA LYS A 173 0.51 10.67 -14.91
C LYS A 173 0.85 11.11 -13.48
N VAL A 174 0.71 10.22 -12.49
CA VAL A 174 1.04 10.52 -11.09
C VAL A 174 2.55 10.78 -10.92
N ILE A 175 3.40 9.96 -11.55
CA ILE A 175 4.86 10.14 -11.54
C ILE A 175 5.25 11.45 -12.25
N LYS A 176 4.59 11.78 -13.36
CA LYS A 176 4.83 13.04 -14.07
C LYS A 176 4.48 14.26 -13.23
N ALA A 177 3.47 14.17 -12.37
CA ALA A 177 3.09 15.25 -11.45
C ALA A 177 4.08 15.41 -10.29
N ASP A 178 4.57 14.30 -9.71
CA ASP A 178 5.62 14.27 -8.68
C ASP A 178 6.51 13.04 -8.86
N CYS A 179 7.62 13.20 -9.56
CA CYS A 179 8.59 12.11 -9.78
C CYS A 179 9.29 11.63 -8.49
N ARG A 180 9.20 12.39 -7.39
CA ARG A 180 9.72 12.00 -6.07
C ARG A 180 8.71 11.25 -5.21
N ASN A 181 7.52 10.98 -5.73
CA ASN A 181 6.53 10.18 -5.01
C ASN A 181 6.90 8.69 -5.02
N ASN A 182 7.57 8.24 -3.97
CA ASN A 182 7.96 6.83 -3.81
C ASN A 182 6.75 5.87 -3.82
N SER A 183 5.57 6.29 -3.35
CA SER A 183 4.37 5.45 -3.40
C SER A 183 3.96 5.14 -4.83
N ALA A 184 4.10 6.11 -5.74
CA ALA A 184 3.82 5.93 -7.16
C ALA A 184 4.80 4.93 -7.81
N TRP A 185 6.09 5.02 -7.53
CA TRP A 185 7.09 4.09 -8.03
C TRP A 185 6.91 2.66 -7.48
N CYS A 186 6.57 2.54 -6.18
CA CYS A 186 6.21 1.26 -5.57
C CYS A 186 4.97 0.65 -6.23
N TYR A 187 3.97 1.48 -6.55
CA TYR A 187 2.78 1.00 -7.24
C TYR A 187 3.09 0.58 -8.69
N ARG A 188 3.96 1.31 -9.41
CA ARG A 188 4.42 0.91 -10.74
C ARG A 188 5.12 -0.46 -10.71
N HIS A 189 5.98 -0.67 -9.71
CA HIS A 189 6.61 -1.99 -9.47
C HIS A 189 5.57 -3.08 -9.21
N PHE A 190 4.52 -2.78 -8.44
CA PHE A 190 3.41 -3.71 -8.22
C PHE A 190 2.74 -4.13 -9.54
N ILE A 191 2.50 -3.20 -10.48
CA ILE A 191 1.90 -3.50 -11.78
C ILE A 191 2.79 -4.48 -12.58
N PHE A 192 4.08 -4.17 -12.75
CA PHE A 192 5.02 -5.03 -13.48
C PHE A 192 5.18 -6.40 -12.83
N SER A 193 5.21 -6.47 -11.49
CA SER A 193 5.28 -7.73 -10.75
C SER A 193 4.06 -8.63 -10.99
N ASN A 194 2.87 -8.05 -11.12
CA ASN A 194 1.67 -8.82 -11.42
C ASN A 194 1.59 -9.22 -12.90
N LEU A 195 1.99 -8.35 -13.82
CA LEU A 195 2.11 -8.72 -15.25
C LEU A 195 3.05 -9.91 -15.43
N LYS A 196 4.19 -9.94 -14.72
CA LYS A 196 5.10 -11.09 -14.73
C LYS A 196 4.43 -12.34 -14.18
N LYS A 197 3.79 -12.27 -13.01
CA LYS A 197 3.10 -13.42 -12.38
C LYS A 197 1.97 -14.00 -13.22
N MET A 198 1.33 -13.17 -14.02
CA MET A 198 0.25 -13.57 -14.92
C MET A 198 0.76 -13.98 -16.31
N GLU A 199 2.09 -14.03 -16.51
CA GLU A 199 2.72 -14.34 -17.81
C GLU A 199 2.30 -13.38 -18.93
N MET A 200 1.91 -12.16 -18.57
CA MET A 200 1.49 -11.12 -19.51
C MET A 200 2.62 -10.13 -19.86
N LEU A 201 3.75 -10.22 -19.18
CA LEU A 201 4.90 -9.33 -19.39
C LEU A 201 5.65 -9.76 -20.66
N LYS A 202 5.62 -8.91 -21.70
CA LYS A 202 6.31 -9.12 -22.95
C LYS A 202 7.64 -8.38 -22.96
N GLU A 203 8.58 -8.84 -23.80
CA GLU A 203 9.88 -8.18 -24.01
C GLU A 203 9.72 -6.70 -24.39
N GLN A 204 8.75 -6.38 -25.26
CA GLN A 204 8.45 -5.00 -25.63
C GLN A 204 8.09 -4.13 -24.44
N ASN A 205 7.33 -4.65 -23.48
CA ASN A 205 6.97 -3.90 -22.26
C ASN A 205 8.21 -3.63 -21.37
N ILE A 206 9.17 -4.55 -21.37
CA ILE A 206 10.43 -4.40 -20.64
C ILE A 206 11.28 -3.31 -21.29
N LEU A 207 11.39 -3.31 -22.63
CA LEU A 207 12.16 -2.30 -23.36
C LEU A 207 11.57 -0.90 -23.16
N GLU A 208 10.25 -0.75 -23.32
CA GLU A 208 9.54 0.50 -23.06
C GLU A 208 9.72 1.00 -21.61
N GLU A 209 9.74 0.08 -20.65
CA GLU A 209 9.97 0.45 -19.26
C GLU A 209 11.40 0.88 -19.00
N VAL A 210 12.38 0.26 -19.63
CA VAL A 210 13.79 0.68 -19.52
C VAL A 210 13.98 2.08 -20.13
N GLU A 211 13.38 2.38 -21.26
CA GLU A 211 13.39 3.74 -21.85
C GLU A 211 12.75 4.76 -20.89
N TYR A 212 11.60 4.42 -20.31
CA TYR A 212 10.93 5.26 -19.33
C TYR A 212 11.80 5.53 -18.09
N ILE A 213 12.54 4.53 -17.61
CA ILE A 213 13.49 4.65 -16.51
C ILE A 213 14.63 5.60 -16.89
N ILE A 214 15.20 5.43 -18.07
CA ILE A 214 16.30 6.24 -18.60
C ILE A 214 15.91 7.72 -18.64
N ASP A 215 14.74 8.04 -19.21
CA ASP A 215 14.24 9.41 -19.31
C ASP A 215 14.15 10.08 -17.91
N TRP A 216 13.65 9.34 -16.90
CA TRP A 216 13.56 9.86 -15.54
C TRP A 216 14.91 9.98 -14.83
N LEU A 217 15.85 9.06 -15.10
CA LEU A 217 17.21 9.16 -14.56
C LEU A 217 17.95 10.39 -15.10
N MET A 218 17.86 10.62 -16.40
CA MET A 218 18.46 11.81 -17.03
C MET A 218 17.83 13.11 -16.51
N PHE A 219 16.52 13.10 -16.26
CA PHE A 219 15.82 14.27 -15.70
C PHE A 219 16.16 14.53 -14.22
N ALA A 220 16.28 13.48 -13.41
CA ALA A 220 16.44 13.61 -11.96
C ALA A 220 17.40 12.57 -11.36
N PRO A 221 18.72 12.66 -11.64
CA PRO A 221 19.72 11.66 -11.25
C PRO A 221 19.89 11.48 -9.73
N HIS A 222 19.46 12.45 -8.92
CA HIS A 222 19.49 12.36 -7.45
C HIS A 222 18.17 11.91 -6.81
N ASN A 223 17.23 11.34 -7.59
CA ASN A 223 15.95 10.93 -7.08
C ASN A 223 15.98 9.47 -6.55
N ASP A 224 16.03 9.33 -5.22
CA ASP A 224 16.05 8.02 -4.53
C ASP A 224 14.91 7.09 -4.95
N SER A 225 13.74 7.63 -5.27
CA SER A 225 12.58 6.82 -5.64
C SER A 225 12.78 6.07 -6.96
N ILE A 226 13.43 6.71 -7.93
CA ILE A 226 13.76 6.09 -9.22
C ILE A 226 14.82 4.99 -9.00
N TRP A 227 15.87 5.28 -8.25
CA TRP A 227 16.92 4.30 -7.98
C TRP A 227 16.40 3.07 -7.23
N ASN A 228 15.55 3.25 -6.24
CA ASN A 228 14.91 2.14 -5.54
C ASN A 228 14.02 1.31 -6.48
N TYR A 229 13.32 1.98 -7.40
CA TYR A 229 12.54 1.31 -8.43
C TYR A 229 13.44 0.48 -9.36
N ILE A 230 14.54 1.04 -9.86
CA ILE A 230 15.52 0.36 -10.72
C ILE A 230 16.05 -0.90 -10.07
N ILE A 231 16.54 -0.79 -8.83
CA ILE A 231 17.05 -1.91 -8.06
C ILE A 231 16.00 -3.03 -7.96
N SER A 232 14.77 -2.66 -7.63
CA SER A 232 13.68 -3.64 -7.51
C SER A 232 13.25 -4.22 -8.86
N PHE A 233 13.25 -3.43 -9.94
CA PHE A 233 12.87 -3.85 -11.28
C PHE A 233 13.87 -4.88 -11.84
N PHE A 234 15.16 -4.56 -11.81
CA PHE A 234 16.19 -5.46 -12.33
C PHE A 234 16.36 -6.71 -11.46
N SER A 235 16.30 -6.59 -10.11
CA SER A 235 16.51 -7.74 -9.22
C SER A 235 15.31 -8.69 -9.12
N LYS A 236 14.07 -8.21 -9.28
CA LYS A 236 12.85 -9.03 -9.03
C LYS A 236 12.00 -9.27 -10.27
N ILE A 237 12.02 -8.37 -11.23
CA ILE A 237 11.20 -8.50 -12.43
C ILE A 237 11.96 -9.18 -13.55
N LEU A 238 13.22 -8.81 -13.81
CA LEU A 238 14.01 -9.39 -14.88
C LEU A 238 14.68 -10.71 -14.52
N VAL A 239 15.01 -10.93 -13.26
CA VAL A 239 15.63 -12.19 -12.81
C VAL A 239 14.58 -13.31 -12.74
N SER A 240 14.90 -14.51 -13.25
CA SER A 240 14.05 -15.70 -13.13
C SER A 240 14.05 -16.27 -11.71
N GLU A 241 12.92 -16.89 -11.29
CA GLU A 241 12.63 -17.34 -9.92
C GLU A 241 13.54 -18.44 -9.33
N HIS A 242 14.64 -18.82 -10.00
CA HIS A 242 15.48 -19.95 -9.60
C HIS A 242 16.67 -19.62 -8.69
N LEU A 243 16.76 -18.38 -8.16
CA LEU A 243 17.81 -18.02 -7.22
C LEU A 243 17.37 -18.27 -5.78
N ASN A 244 17.92 -19.33 -5.18
CA ASN A 244 17.73 -19.69 -3.78
C ASN A 244 18.23 -18.58 -2.84
N GLY A 245 17.38 -18.19 -1.86
CA GLY A 245 17.52 -17.06 -0.94
C GLY A 245 18.72 -17.02 0.01
N LYS A 246 19.93 -17.34 -0.43
CA LYS A 246 21.14 -17.30 0.42
C LYS A 246 22.04 -16.09 0.24
N GLU A 247 21.77 -15.19 -0.73
CA GLU A 247 22.74 -14.14 -1.07
C GLU A 247 22.07 -12.78 -1.24
N LEU A 248 21.95 -12.04 -0.15
CA LEU A 248 21.44 -10.64 -0.16
C LEU A 248 22.32 -9.69 -1.02
N ILE A 249 23.58 -10.06 -1.24
CA ILE A 249 24.55 -9.33 -2.06
C ILE A 249 24.44 -9.73 -3.54
N ASN A 250 24.05 -10.98 -3.83
CA ASN A 250 24.02 -11.57 -5.17
C ASN A 250 22.64 -11.48 -5.85
N ASN A 251 21.64 -10.84 -5.21
CA ASN A 251 20.28 -10.78 -5.74
C ASN A 251 19.99 -9.57 -6.66
N MET A 252 21.00 -8.75 -6.96
CA MET A 252 20.89 -7.70 -7.96
C MET A 252 21.70 -8.11 -9.18
N SER A 253 21.02 -8.48 -10.27
CA SER A 253 21.69 -8.75 -11.52
C SER A 253 21.31 -7.70 -12.55
N PHE A 254 22.32 -6.99 -13.04
CA PHE A 254 22.25 -6.13 -14.21
C PHE A 254 22.76 -6.84 -15.48
N GLU A 255 22.99 -8.15 -15.39
CA GLU A 255 23.50 -8.97 -16.51
C GLU A 255 22.61 -8.83 -17.75
N HIS A 256 21.30 -8.80 -17.54
CA HIS A 256 20.29 -8.64 -18.61
C HIS A 256 19.90 -7.18 -18.89
N ALA A 257 20.57 -6.21 -18.27
CA ALA A 257 20.31 -4.80 -18.54
C ALA A 257 20.71 -4.45 -19.98
N PRO A 258 19.83 -3.78 -20.76
CA PRO A 258 20.15 -3.34 -22.09
C PRO A 258 21.39 -2.44 -22.13
N LYS A 259 22.11 -2.46 -23.26
CA LYS A 259 23.34 -1.68 -23.43
C LYS A 259 23.10 -0.18 -23.20
N ASN A 260 22.02 0.38 -23.76
CA ASN A 260 21.68 1.79 -23.58
C ASN A 260 21.49 2.18 -22.09
N PHE A 261 20.96 1.29 -21.28
CA PHE A 261 20.86 1.53 -19.84
C PHE A 261 22.26 1.59 -19.17
N LYS A 262 23.15 0.65 -19.53
CA LYS A 262 24.53 0.65 -18.99
C LYS A 262 25.28 1.92 -19.41
N ASP A 263 25.15 2.35 -20.67
CA ASP A 263 25.76 3.57 -21.19
C ASP A 263 25.29 4.83 -20.41
N VAL A 264 24.00 4.91 -20.10
CA VAL A 264 23.41 6.00 -19.28
C VAL A 264 23.91 5.97 -17.83
N ILE A 265 24.03 4.78 -17.22
CA ILE A 265 24.63 4.65 -15.89
C ILE A 265 26.08 5.16 -15.89
N ASP A 266 26.85 4.89 -16.95
CA ASP A 266 28.23 5.35 -17.09
C ASP A 266 28.30 6.89 -17.24
N GLU A 267 27.40 7.48 -18.00
CA GLU A 267 27.28 8.94 -18.13
C GLU A 267 26.96 9.59 -16.77
N ILE A 268 25.89 9.13 -16.09
CA ILE A 268 25.50 9.67 -14.79
C ILE A 268 26.59 9.44 -13.73
N TYR A 269 27.29 8.30 -13.79
CA TYR A 269 28.42 8.06 -12.90
C TYR A 269 29.57 9.04 -13.18
N GLY A 270 29.88 9.32 -14.43
CA GLY A 270 30.88 10.32 -14.80
C GLY A 270 30.62 11.69 -14.18
N ASP A 271 29.36 12.12 -14.26
CA ASP A 271 28.94 13.48 -13.85
C ASP A 271 28.64 13.60 -12.33
N HIS A 272 28.18 12.53 -11.70
CA HIS A 272 27.58 12.60 -10.36
C HIS A 272 28.19 11.64 -9.31
N ARG A 273 29.30 10.96 -9.61
CA ARG A 273 29.93 9.97 -8.71
C ARG A 273 30.32 10.53 -7.34
N ASP A 274 30.53 11.83 -7.22
CA ASP A 274 30.93 12.48 -5.96
C ASP A 274 29.73 13.02 -5.16
N SER A 275 28.51 12.93 -5.70
CA SER A 275 27.29 13.49 -5.11
C SER A 275 26.08 12.54 -5.08
N CYS A 276 26.05 11.53 -5.94
CA CYS A 276 24.97 10.56 -6.05
C CYS A 276 25.42 9.17 -5.59
N HIS A 277 25.10 8.81 -4.35
CA HIS A 277 25.49 7.51 -3.79
C HIS A 277 24.83 6.33 -4.50
N GLN A 278 23.65 6.52 -5.09
CA GLN A 278 22.93 5.44 -5.77
C GLN A 278 23.62 4.98 -7.04
N VAL A 279 24.09 5.91 -7.88
CA VAL A 279 24.81 5.53 -9.11
C VAL A 279 26.13 4.86 -8.79
N VAL A 280 26.83 5.32 -7.74
CA VAL A 280 28.08 4.69 -7.27
C VAL A 280 27.81 3.26 -6.80
N TYR A 281 26.70 3.06 -6.06
CA TYR A 281 26.30 1.74 -5.61
C TYR A 281 26.00 0.79 -6.78
N ILE A 282 25.25 1.25 -7.78
CA ILE A 282 24.91 0.43 -8.95
C ILE A 282 26.18 0.10 -9.77
N LYS A 283 27.08 1.06 -9.96
CA LYS A 283 28.37 0.81 -10.64
C LYS A 283 29.21 -0.22 -9.90
N ALA A 284 29.26 -0.14 -8.56
CA ALA A 284 29.95 -1.15 -7.76
C ALA A 284 29.34 -2.55 -7.95
N CYS A 285 28.00 -2.65 -7.99
CA CYS A 285 27.31 -3.92 -8.23
C CYS A 285 27.59 -4.47 -9.63
N MET A 286 27.50 -3.64 -10.67
CA MET A 286 27.76 -4.04 -12.06
C MET A 286 29.21 -4.53 -12.22
N ALA A 287 30.18 -3.80 -11.67
CA ALA A 287 31.59 -4.19 -11.70
C ALA A 287 31.85 -5.52 -10.96
N TYR A 288 31.18 -5.74 -9.85
CA TYR A 288 31.27 -7.01 -9.13
C TYR A 288 30.74 -8.19 -9.96
N GLU A 289 29.61 -8.02 -10.65
CA GLU A 289 29.05 -9.03 -11.57
C GLU A 289 29.99 -9.31 -12.76
N GLU A 290 30.66 -8.29 -13.26
CA GLU A 290 31.64 -8.39 -14.35
C GLU A 290 33.01 -8.99 -13.87
N GLY A 291 33.16 -9.24 -12.58
CA GLY A 291 34.35 -9.84 -11.97
C GLY A 291 35.41 -8.83 -11.52
N ASP A 292 35.21 -7.52 -11.70
CA ASP A 292 36.12 -6.46 -11.22
C ASP A 292 35.86 -6.15 -9.74
N LYS A 293 36.30 -7.08 -8.88
CA LYS A 293 36.17 -6.94 -7.42
C LYS A 293 36.99 -5.77 -6.87
N ASN A 294 38.08 -5.38 -7.53
CA ASN A 294 38.90 -4.25 -7.06
C ASN A 294 38.18 -2.93 -7.23
N PHE A 295 37.63 -2.68 -8.41
CA PHE A 295 36.84 -1.49 -8.66
C PHE A 295 35.57 -1.47 -7.76
N ALA A 296 34.83 -2.58 -7.65
CA ALA A 296 33.67 -2.66 -6.78
C ALA A 296 34.02 -2.31 -5.31
N SER A 297 35.15 -2.84 -4.79
CA SER A 297 35.60 -2.52 -3.42
C SER A 297 35.96 -1.05 -3.26
N SER A 298 36.64 -0.44 -4.24
CA SER A 298 36.99 0.99 -4.19
C SER A 298 35.72 1.88 -4.18
N GLU A 299 34.69 1.50 -4.92
CA GLU A 299 33.43 2.27 -4.94
C GLU A 299 32.64 2.11 -3.63
N PHE A 300 32.67 0.96 -2.96
CA PHE A 300 32.12 0.83 -1.61
C PHE A 300 32.93 1.64 -0.57
N GLU A 301 34.23 1.81 -0.76
CA GLU A 301 35.02 2.72 0.08
C GLU A 301 34.63 4.19 -0.18
N ARG A 302 34.41 4.59 -1.43
CA ARG A 302 33.91 5.92 -1.80
C ARG A 302 32.55 6.19 -1.16
N LEU A 303 31.62 5.21 -1.17
CA LEU A 303 30.31 5.32 -0.56
C LEU A 303 30.36 5.64 0.95
N GLN A 304 31.40 5.23 1.67
CA GLN A 304 31.58 5.60 3.07
C GLN A 304 31.77 7.11 3.27
N VAL A 305 32.24 7.80 2.24
CA VAL A 305 32.51 9.26 2.26
C VAL A 305 31.29 10.04 1.80
N ILE A 306 30.69 9.65 0.67
CA ILE A 306 29.57 10.40 0.06
C ILE A 306 28.21 10.11 0.73
N ASP A 307 28.10 9.00 1.46
CA ASP A 307 26.94 8.63 2.24
C ASP A 307 27.32 8.27 3.69
N PRO A 308 27.73 9.24 4.49
CA PRO A 308 28.27 9.03 5.83
C PRO A 308 27.25 8.42 6.81
N VAL A 309 25.95 8.59 6.55
CA VAL A 309 24.88 8.02 7.37
C VAL A 309 24.91 6.50 7.34
N ARG A 310 25.18 5.92 6.16
CA ARG A 310 25.27 4.46 5.95
C ARG A 310 26.70 3.94 5.88
N ARG A 311 27.71 4.68 6.34
CA ARG A 311 29.13 4.34 6.20
C ARG A 311 29.50 2.93 6.72
N PHE A 312 28.89 2.49 7.84
CA PHE A 312 29.16 1.17 8.40
C PHE A 312 28.57 0.04 7.54
N TYR A 313 27.44 0.27 6.90
CA TYR A 313 26.88 -0.65 5.92
C TYR A 313 27.78 -0.75 4.69
N TRP A 314 28.25 0.36 4.15
CA TRP A 314 29.18 0.36 3.01
C TRP A 314 30.52 -0.30 3.33
N LYS A 315 31.02 -0.09 4.54
CA LYS A 315 32.24 -0.78 5.02
C LYS A 315 32.03 -2.30 5.10
N TRP A 316 30.88 -2.72 5.59
CA TRP A 316 30.51 -4.14 5.63
C TRP A 316 30.44 -4.72 4.20
N MET A 317 29.80 -4.03 3.26
CA MET A 317 29.73 -4.42 1.86
C MET A 317 31.15 -4.62 1.27
N ALA A 318 32.03 -3.60 1.36
CA ALA A 318 33.39 -3.68 0.87
C ALA A 318 34.18 -4.87 1.42
N ASN A 319 33.99 -5.20 2.69
CA ASN A 319 34.69 -6.32 3.32
C ASN A 319 34.15 -7.69 2.88
N ASN A 320 32.85 -7.81 2.61
CA ASN A 320 32.25 -9.08 2.20
C ASN A 320 32.42 -9.39 0.71
N LEU A 321 32.83 -8.44 -0.12
CA LEU A 321 33.25 -8.70 -1.51
C LEU A 321 34.61 -9.35 -1.65
N LYS A 322 35.41 -9.35 -0.58
CA LYS A 322 36.78 -9.90 -0.58
C LYS A 322 36.82 -11.42 -0.45
N TYR A 323 35.70 -12.08 -0.21
CA TYR A 323 35.53 -13.53 -0.06
C TYR A 323 34.51 -14.07 -1.07
#